data_d3c3e16657c6e47d6da99aa91a440659
#
_entry.id   d3c3e16657c6e47d6da99aa91a440659
#
_cell.length_a   1.000
_cell.length_b   1.000
_cell.length_c   1.000
_cell.angle_alpha   90.00
_cell.angle_beta   90.00
_cell.angle_gamma   90.00
#
_symmetry.space_group_name_H-M   'P 1'
#
loop_
_entity.id
_entity.type
_entity.pdbx_description
1 polymer ?
#
loop_
_entity_poly.entity_id
_entity_poly.type
_entity_poly.pdbx_seq_one_letter_code
_entity_poly.pdbx_strand_id
1 'polypeptide(L)'
;MKTARHPEKRNEELASIALELFAEHGFFGVSIKQIARKAGINPALIYYYYKDKEDLFRAAIVHAVSSAHQQYLQMLSEHDDPMDRIHAWLQCNVVAAQRIRCMVKIMLDYSGSKVRNRGIDLAIREFYELERMILAANIRRGIREGVFRPTDVERLAALISVHLDGVTVASSIRAKFDMDAAIGDIKGLLVRYLGVGETAAQKARPIARKRKARAVERKKETKRA
;
A
#
# COMPACT_ATOMS: atom_id res chain seq x y z
N MET A 1 -5.04 -40.45 8.43
CA MET A 1 -4.43 -39.65 9.50
C MET A 1 -4.17 -38.22 8.97
N LYS A 2 -4.92 -37.19 9.41
CA LYS A 2 -4.65 -35.78 9.04
C LYS A 2 -3.42 -35.34 9.85
N THR A 3 -2.30 -35.13 9.17
CA THR A 3 -1.07 -34.55 9.73
C THR A 3 -1.40 -33.27 10.47
N ALA A 4 -1.01 -33.21 11.76
CA ALA A 4 -1.12 -32.00 12.57
C ALA A 4 -0.34 -30.87 11.86
N ARG A 5 -1.05 -29.94 11.19
CA ARG A 5 -0.44 -28.73 10.62
C ARG A 5 0.16 -27.92 11.78
N HIS A 6 1.38 -27.43 11.60
CA HIS A 6 2.09 -26.58 12.55
C HIS A 6 1.16 -25.44 13.04
N PRO A 7 1.11 -25.10 14.33
CA PRO A 7 0.19 -24.10 14.88
C PRO A 7 0.27 -22.73 14.18
N GLU A 8 1.47 -22.28 13.81
CA GLU A 8 1.70 -21.02 13.08
C GLU A 8 1.01 -21.00 11.71
N LYS A 9 1.18 -22.09 10.93
CA LYS A 9 0.55 -22.19 9.61
C LYS A 9 -0.97 -22.21 9.68
N ARG A 10 -1.53 -22.72 10.78
CA ARG A 10 -2.98 -22.71 11.03
C ARG A 10 -3.48 -21.32 11.37
N ASN A 11 -2.73 -20.54 12.13
CA ASN A 11 -3.04 -19.14 12.43
C ASN A 11 -3.11 -18.30 11.17
N GLU A 12 -2.11 -18.42 10.29
CA GLU A 12 -2.05 -17.73 9.01
C GLU A 12 -3.24 -18.09 8.11
N GLU A 13 -3.60 -19.38 8.03
CA GLU A 13 -4.75 -19.86 7.27
C GLU A 13 -6.06 -19.25 7.78
N LEU A 14 -6.25 -19.23 9.11
CA LEU A 14 -7.42 -18.62 9.73
C LEU A 14 -7.50 -17.11 9.53
N ALA A 15 -6.37 -16.42 9.64
CA ALA A 15 -6.27 -14.98 9.40
C ALA A 15 -6.61 -14.63 7.94
N SER A 16 -6.13 -15.43 6.97
CA SER A 16 -6.43 -15.24 5.55
C SER A 16 -7.92 -15.47 5.24
N ILE A 17 -8.51 -16.55 5.75
CA ILE A 17 -9.95 -16.86 5.59
C ILE A 17 -10.81 -15.76 6.23
N ALA A 18 -10.41 -15.27 7.40
CA ALA A 18 -11.12 -14.21 8.10
C ALA A 18 -11.07 -12.90 7.28
N LEU A 19 -9.90 -12.54 6.72
CA LEU A 19 -9.73 -11.36 5.88
C LEU A 19 -10.68 -11.37 4.68
N GLU A 20 -10.77 -12.50 3.98
CA GLU A 20 -11.67 -12.65 2.82
C GLU A 20 -13.14 -12.46 3.23
N LEU A 21 -13.59 -13.13 4.30
CA LEU A 21 -14.97 -13.02 4.77
C LEU A 21 -15.30 -11.59 5.24
N PHE A 22 -14.39 -10.95 5.96
CA PHE A 22 -14.59 -9.56 6.38
C PHE A 22 -14.65 -8.61 5.18
N ALA A 23 -13.87 -8.84 4.14
CA ALA A 23 -13.92 -8.05 2.91
C ALA A 23 -15.23 -8.25 2.14
N GLU A 24 -15.78 -9.47 2.16
CA GLU A 24 -17.01 -9.81 1.43
C GLU A 24 -18.27 -9.29 2.14
N HIS A 25 -18.36 -9.48 3.45
CA HIS A 25 -19.58 -9.27 4.23
C HIS A 25 -19.48 -8.13 5.27
N GLY A 26 -18.36 -7.41 5.34
CA GLY A 26 -18.06 -6.41 6.37
C GLY A 26 -17.75 -7.06 7.74
N PHE A 27 -17.11 -6.29 8.61
CA PHE A 27 -16.75 -6.78 9.95
C PHE A 27 -17.99 -7.23 10.75
N PHE A 28 -19.09 -6.47 10.72
CA PHE A 28 -20.29 -6.77 11.49
C PHE A 28 -21.11 -7.92 10.91
N GLY A 29 -21.05 -8.15 9.61
CA GLY A 29 -21.77 -9.23 8.92
C GLY A 29 -21.17 -10.62 9.10
N VAL A 30 -19.96 -10.72 9.69
CA VAL A 30 -19.22 -11.99 9.86
C VAL A 30 -19.24 -12.44 11.31
N SER A 31 -19.51 -13.72 11.52
CA SER A 31 -19.41 -14.40 12.82
C SER A 31 -18.26 -15.42 12.87
N ILE A 32 -17.75 -15.68 14.07
CA ILE A 32 -16.75 -16.76 14.30
C ILE A 32 -17.23 -18.10 13.76
N LYS A 33 -18.54 -18.40 13.86
CA LYS A 33 -19.12 -19.64 13.32
C LYS A 33 -19.00 -19.74 11.80
N GLN A 34 -19.17 -18.63 11.07
CA GLN A 34 -19.01 -18.59 9.62
C GLN A 34 -17.54 -18.80 9.21
N ILE A 35 -16.60 -18.17 9.93
CA ILE A 35 -15.15 -18.36 9.70
C ILE A 35 -14.77 -19.81 9.95
N ALA A 36 -15.20 -20.39 11.08
CA ALA A 36 -14.93 -21.79 11.42
C ALA A 36 -15.47 -22.74 10.36
N ARG A 37 -16.71 -22.51 9.89
CA ARG A 37 -17.34 -23.31 8.83
C ARG A 37 -16.54 -23.24 7.51
N LYS A 38 -16.09 -22.03 7.09
CA LYS A 38 -15.26 -21.87 5.87
C LYS A 38 -13.89 -22.52 6.03
N ALA A 39 -13.32 -22.49 7.24
CA ALA A 39 -12.05 -23.14 7.56
C ALA A 39 -12.17 -24.67 7.79
N GLY A 40 -13.37 -25.23 7.83
CA GLY A 40 -13.61 -26.65 8.09
C GLY A 40 -13.20 -27.10 9.48
N ILE A 41 -13.38 -26.24 10.50
CA ILE A 41 -12.97 -26.51 11.90
C ILE A 41 -14.10 -26.23 12.89
N ASN A 42 -13.92 -26.71 14.15
CA ASN A 42 -14.81 -26.34 15.24
C ASN A 42 -14.57 -24.88 15.66
N PRO A 43 -15.61 -24.07 15.90
CA PRO A 43 -15.49 -22.70 16.42
C PRO A 43 -14.64 -22.59 17.70
N ALA A 44 -14.66 -23.58 18.58
CA ALA A 44 -13.84 -23.62 19.77
C ALA A 44 -12.32 -23.54 19.46
N LEU A 45 -11.90 -24.05 18.29
CA LEU A 45 -10.50 -23.98 17.89
C LEU A 45 -10.10 -22.54 17.52
N ILE A 46 -11.01 -21.70 17.01
CA ILE A 46 -10.72 -20.28 16.77
C ILE A 46 -10.49 -19.56 18.11
N TYR A 47 -11.32 -19.83 19.13
CA TYR A 47 -11.15 -19.25 20.46
C TYR A 47 -9.90 -19.75 21.21
N TYR A 48 -9.30 -20.85 20.77
CA TYR A 48 -7.99 -21.26 21.25
C TYR A 48 -6.85 -20.33 20.77
N TYR A 49 -6.98 -19.77 19.57
CA TYR A 49 -5.97 -18.89 18.97
C TYR A 49 -6.26 -17.40 19.18
N TYR A 50 -7.53 -17.02 19.22
CA TYR A 50 -7.97 -15.61 19.23
C TYR A 50 -9.02 -15.40 20.32
N LYS A 51 -8.82 -14.37 21.12
CA LYS A 51 -9.68 -14.04 22.25
C LYS A 51 -11.14 -13.80 21.83
N ASP A 52 -11.30 -13.03 20.74
CA ASP A 52 -12.58 -12.60 20.20
C ASP A 52 -12.48 -12.34 18.68
N LYS A 53 -13.57 -11.88 18.10
CA LYS A 53 -13.63 -11.55 16.67
C LYS A 53 -12.75 -10.35 16.31
N GLU A 54 -12.62 -9.39 17.19
CA GLU A 54 -11.77 -8.21 17.05
C GLU A 54 -10.30 -8.58 17.02
N ASP A 55 -9.89 -9.50 17.87
CA ASP A 55 -8.53 -10.03 17.90
C ASP A 55 -8.18 -10.79 16.60
N LEU A 56 -9.10 -11.65 16.13
CA LEU A 56 -8.95 -12.31 14.83
C LEU A 56 -8.91 -11.30 13.67
N PHE A 57 -9.73 -10.26 13.71
CA PHE A 57 -9.73 -9.20 12.70
C PHE A 57 -8.39 -8.46 12.66
N ARG A 58 -7.89 -8.06 13.83
CA ARG A 58 -6.56 -7.43 13.97
C ARG A 58 -5.47 -8.35 13.44
N ALA A 59 -5.48 -9.63 13.80
CA ALA A 59 -4.53 -10.62 13.31
C ALA A 59 -4.60 -10.80 11.80
N ALA A 60 -5.79 -10.75 11.19
CA ALA A 60 -5.97 -10.83 9.75
C ALA A 60 -5.32 -9.65 9.02
N ILE A 61 -5.47 -8.42 9.54
CA ILE A 61 -4.81 -7.23 8.98
C ILE A 61 -3.29 -7.35 9.14
N VAL A 62 -2.80 -7.66 10.35
CA VAL A 62 -1.36 -7.80 10.63
C VAL A 62 -0.73 -8.87 9.72
N HIS A 63 -1.41 -10.01 9.53
CA HIS A 63 -0.94 -11.07 8.64
C HIS A 63 -0.85 -10.58 7.18
N ALA A 64 -1.86 -9.85 6.70
CA ALA A 64 -1.84 -9.29 5.34
C ALA A 64 -0.69 -8.31 5.13
N VAL A 65 -0.45 -7.42 6.10
CA VAL A 65 0.67 -6.45 6.10
C VAL A 65 2.02 -7.15 6.12
N SER A 66 2.21 -8.10 7.04
CA SER A 66 3.46 -8.86 7.17
C SER A 66 3.78 -9.65 5.91
N SER A 67 2.77 -10.27 5.31
CA SER A 67 2.91 -11.02 4.07
C SER A 67 3.31 -10.12 2.89
N ALA A 68 2.71 -8.93 2.76
CA ALA A 68 3.10 -7.94 1.74
C ALA A 68 4.54 -7.45 1.96
N HIS A 69 4.92 -7.20 3.21
CA HIS A 69 6.29 -6.80 3.55
C HIS A 69 7.32 -7.89 3.24
N GLN A 70 7.02 -9.16 3.55
CA GLN A 70 7.90 -10.27 3.21
C GLN A 70 8.09 -10.41 1.69
N GLN A 71 7.02 -10.29 0.91
CA GLN A 71 7.10 -10.28 -0.56
C GLN A 71 7.99 -9.15 -1.06
N TYR A 72 7.83 -7.95 -0.51
CA TYR A 72 8.70 -6.82 -0.85
C TYR A 72 10.17 -7.11 -0.53
N LEU A 73 10.48 -7.64 0.65
CA LEU A 73 11.85 -7.99 1.04
C LEU A 73 12.45 -9.04 0.11
N GLN A 74 11.67 -10.03 -0.35
CA GLN A 74 12.13 -11.01 -1.33
C GLN A 74 12.46 -10.37 -2.68
N MET A 75 11.65 -9.41 -3.12
CA MET A 75 11.92 -8.68 -4.37
C MET A 75 13.14 -7.75 -4.25
N LEU A 76 13.45 -7.25 -3.05
CA LEU A 76 14.59 -6.36 -2.82
C LEU A 76 15.95 -7.03 -2.96
N SER A 77 16.07 -8.32 -2.72
CA SER A 77 17.35 -9.03 -2.82
C SER A 77 17.97 -8.98 -4.23
N GLU A 78 17.18 -8.62 -5.23
CA GLU A 78 17.58 -8.54 -6.64
C GLU A 78 17.86 -7.10 -7.11
N HIS A 79 17.52 -6.06 -6.30
CA HIS A 79 17.57 -4.66 -6.73
C HIS A 79 18.39 -3.78 -5.78
N ASP A 80 19.43 -3.17 -6.28
CA ASP A 80 20.26 -2.24 -5.50
C ASP A 80 19.97 -0.77 -5.80
N ASP A 81 19.44 -0.44 -6.98
CA ASP A 81 19.06 0.93 -7.35
C ASP A 81 17.84 1.44 -6.55
N PRO A 82 17.89 2.67 -5.98
CA PRO A 82 16.79 3.23 -5.20
C PRO A 82 15.46 3.33 -5.96
N MET A 83 15.47 3.57 -7.28
CA MET A 83 14.26 3.65 -8.08
C MET A 83 13.65 2.27 -8.30
N ASP A 84 14.48 1.25 -8.53
CA ASP A 84 14.03 -0.13 -8.67
C ASP A 84 13.42 -0.65 -7.37
N ARG A 85 13.95 -0.25 -6.21
CA ARG A 85 13.38 -0.58 -4.90
C ARG A 85 12.00 0.06 -4.69
N ILE A 86 11.81 1.31 -5.11
CA ILE A 86 10.48 1.96 -5.11
C ILE A 86 9.54 1.22 -6.07
N HIS A 87 10.02 0.87 -7.25
CA HIS A 87 9.24 0.13 -8.23
C HIS A 87 8.84 -1.26 -7.71
N ALA A 88 9.76 -1.99 -7.04
CA ALA A 88 9.45 -3.27 -6.40
C ALA A 88 8.30 -3.12 -5.39
N TRP A 89 8.30 -2.06 -4.57
CA TRP A 89 7.17 -1.78 -3.66
C TRP A 89 5.86 -1.54 -4.42
N LEU A 90 5.90 -0.73 -5.48
CA LEU A 90 4.72 -0.49 -6.32
C LEU A 90 4.20 -1.80 -6.95
N GLN A 91 5.09 -2.66 -7.43
CA GLN A 91 4.72 -3.96 -8.01
C GLN A 91 4.18 -4.95 -6.97
N CYS A 92 4.64 -4.91 -5.73
CA CYS A 92 4.04 -5.70 -4.65
C CYS A 92 2.54 -5.43 -4.50
N ASN A 93 2.09 -4.19 -4.75
CA ASN A 93 0.67 -3.85 -4.71
C ASN A 93 -0.13 -4.52 -5.83
N VAL A 94 0.47 -4.75 -7.00
CA VAL A 94 -0.16 -5.51 -8.09
C VAL A 94 -0.22 -6.99 -7.75
N VAL A 95 0.90 -7.58 -7.32
CA VAL A 95 0.99 -9.01 -6.97
C VAL A 95 0.04 -9.35 -5.81
N ALA A 96 -0.03 -8.48 -4.80
CA ALA A 96 -0.91 -8.66 -3.65
C ALA A 96 -2.31 -8.04 -3.83
N ALA A 97 -2.68 -7.62 -5.05
CA ALA A 97 -3.86 -6.79 -5.33
C ALA A 97 -5.16 -7.32 -4.69
N GLN A 98 -5.43 -8.64 -4.76
CA GLN A 98 -6.62 -9.21 -4.14
C GLN A 98 -6.65 -9.00 -2.63
N ARG A 99 -5.52 -9.22 -1.95
CA ARG A 99 -5.40 -9.08 -0.50
C ARG A 99 -5.48 -7.62 -0.06
N ILE A 100 -4.82 -6.72 -0.81
CA ILE A 100 -4.85 -5.28 -0.55
C ILE A 100 -6.26 -4.73 -0.77
N ARG A 101 -6.97 -5.14 -1.82
CA ARG A 101 -8.38 -4.75 -2.04
C ARG A 101 -9.27 -5.19 -0.88
N CYS A 102 -9.12 -6.42 -0.39
CA CYS A 102 -9.84 -6.89 0.80
C CYS A 102 -9.58 -5.98 1.99
N MET A 103 -8.33 -5.67 2.25
CA MET A 103 -7.92 -4.83 3.37
C MET A 103 -8.43 -3.38 3.25
N VAL A 104 -8.28 -2.75 2.09
CA VAL A 104 -8.78 -1.37 1.84
C VAL A 104 -10.29 -1.32 1.98
N LYS A 105 -11.03 -2.30 1.44
CA LYS A 105 -12.48 -2.39 1.60
C LYS A 105 -12.89 -2.46 3.07
N ILE A 106 -12.24 -3.31 3.85
CA ILE A 106 -12.48 -3.44 5.29
C ILE A 106 -12.20 -2.12 6.02
N MET A 107 -11.10 -1.44 5.68
CA MET A 107 -10.75 -0.15 6.28
C MET A 107 -11.78 0.94 5.95
N LEU A 108 -12.28 0.97 4.72
CA LEU A 108 -13.34 1.90 4.30
C LEU A 108 -14.64 1.63 5.04
N ASP A 109 -15.10 0.38 5.11
CA ASP A 109 -16.30 -0.02 5.84
C ASP A 109 -16.18 0.33 7.34
N TYR A 110 -15.03 0.05 7.94
CA TYR A 110 -14.74 0.41 9.32
C TYR A 110 -14.74 1.94 9.53
N SER A 111 -14.11 2.69 8.64
CA SER A 111 -14.05 4.17 8.72
C SER A 111 -15.44 4.81 8.65
N GLY A 112 -16.35 4.25 7.87
CA GLY A 112 -17.74 4.69 7.76
C GLY A 112 -18.62 4.27 8.93
N SER A 113 -18.17 3.35 9.79
CA SER A 113 -18.93 2.88 10.94
C SER A 113 -18.86 3.86 12.11
N LYS A 114 -19.89 3.84 12.97
CA LYS A 114 -19.90 4.59 14.25
C LYS A 114 -19.13 3.89 15.37
N VAL A 115 -18.78 2.62 15.17
CA VAL A 115 -18.06 1.81 16.15
C VAL A 115 -16.58 2.02 15.99
N ARG A 116 -15.88 2.29 17.08
CA ARG A 116 -14.42 2.41 17.14
C ARG A 116 -13.83 1.30 17.98
N ASN A 117 -12.73 0.74 17.50
CA ASN A 117 -11.95 -0.27 18.20
C ASN A 117 -10.49 0.12 18.15
N ARG A 118 -9.86 0.33 19.32
CA ARG A 118 -8.47 0.78 19.45
C ARG A 118 -7.47 -0.17 18.75
N GLY A 119 -7.73 -1.48 18.80
CA GLY A 119 -6.85 -2.47 18.16
C GLY A 119 -6.88 -2.37 16.63
N ILE A 120 -8.06 -2.12 16.06
CA ILE A 120 -8.24 -1.92 14.61
C ILE A 120 -7.60 -0.61 14.18
N ASP A 121 -7.86 0.50 14.91
CA ASP A 121 -7.24 1.80 14.64
C ASP A 121 -5.72 1.72 14.64
N LEU A 122 -5.14 0.94 15.57
CA LEU A 122 -3.70 0.71 15.65
C LEU A 122 -3.20 -0.08 14.43
N ALA A 123 -3.86 -1.17 14.06
CA ALA A 123 -3.46 -2.00 12.91
C ALA A 123 -3.48 -1.21 11.58
N ILE A 124 -4.49 -0.36 11.38
CA ILE A 124 -4.58 0.54 10.23
C ILE A 124 -3.40 1.53 10.24
N ARG A 125 -3.11 2.12 11.39
CA ARG A 125 -1.98 3.06 11.54
C ARG A 125 -0.64 2.38 11.23
N GLU A 126 -0.41 1.19 11.76
CA GLU A 126 0.81 0.41 11.55
C GLU A 126 1.01 0.06 10.06
N PHE A 127 -0.07 -0.25 9.34
CA PHE A 127 -0.02 -0.48 7.91
C PHE A 127 0.53 0.74 7.14
N TYR A 128 -0.09 1.91 7.32
CA TYR A 128 0.35 3.13 6.62
C TYR A 128 1.73 3.61 7.08
N GLU A 129 2.08 3.40 8.35
CA GLU A 129 3.41 3.75 8.86
C GLU A 129 4.50 2.87 8.25
N LEU A 130 4.27 1.58 8.09
CA LEU A 130 5.21 0.68 7.40
C LEU A 130 5.42 1.10 5.94
N GLU A 131 4.33 1.38 5.22
CA GLU A 131 4.41 1.86 3.83
C GLU A 131 5.21 3.18 3.75
N ARG A 132 4.89 4.14 4.62
CA ARG A 132 5.62 5.42 4.70
C ARG A 132 7.10 5.22 4.96
N MET A 133 7.45 4.35 5.91
CA MET A 133 8.86 4.06 6.24
C MET A 133 9.62 3.47 5.05
N ILE A 134 9.02 2.51 4.35
CA ILE A 134 9.63 1.87 3.18
C ILE A 134 9.89 2.92 2.08
N LEU A 135 8.87 3.69 1.71
CA LEU A 135 8.96 4.70 0.67
C LEU A 135 9.98 5.79 1.05
N ALA A 136 9.87 6.35 2.26
CA ALA A 136 10.76 7.40 2.73
C ALA A 136 12.23 6.94 2.81
N ALA A 137 12.49 5.71 3.26
CA ALA A 137 13.84 5.16 3.32
C ALA A 137 14.50 5.08 1.93
N ASN A 138 13.76 4.60 0.93
CA ASN A 138 14.26 4.49 -0.44
C ASN A 138 14.43 5.87 -1.10
N ILE A 139 13.52 6.80 -0.88
CA ILE A 139 13.66 8.19 -1.39
C ILE A 139 14.88 8.87 -0.76
N ARG A 140 15.07 8.78 0.57
CA ARG A 140 16.25 9.34 1.26
C ARG A 140 17.54 8.71 0.75
N ARG A 141 17.54 7.40 0.51
CA ARG A 141 18.70 6.69 -0.05
C ARG A 141 19.05 7.25 -1.43
N GLY A 142 18.09 7.38 -2.34
CA GLY A 142 18.32 7.90 -3.67
C GLY A 142 18.81 9.35 -3.69
N ILE A 143 18.36 10.19 -2.73
CA ILE A 143 18.88 11.55 -2.58
C ILE A 143 20.33 11.54 -2.08
N ARG A 144 20.67 10.71 -1.08
CA ARG A 144 22.06 10.59 -0.57
C ARG A 144 23.03 10.08 -1.61
N GLU A 145 22.62 9.15 -2.44
CA GLU A 145 23.44 8.57 -3.52
C GLU A 145 23.48 9.45 -4.78
N GLY A 146 22.79 10.60 -4.75
CA GLY A 146 22.74 11.52 -5.90
C GLY A 146 21.93 11.00 -7.11
N VAL A 147 21.22 9.87 -6.96
CA VAL A 147 20.34 9.31 -8.00
C VAL A 147 19.08 10.18 -8.13
N PHE A 148 18.56 10.69 -7.02
CA PHE A 148 17.38 11.56 -6.98
C PHE A 148 17.74 13.01 -6.71
N ARG A 149 16.95 13.94 -7.26
CA ARG A 149 17.04 15.35 -6.85
C ARG A 149 16.49 15.53 -5.43
N PRO A 150 16.98 16.53 -4.67
CA PRO A 150 16.43 16.90 -3.37
C PRO A 150 14.92 17.18 -3.47
N THR A 151 14.16 16.57 -2.59
CA THR A 151 12.71 16.73 -2.50
C THR A 151 12.23 16.57 -1.06
N ASP A 152 11.00 17.01 -0.79
CA ASP A 152 10.30 16.71 0.46
C ASP A 152 9.92 15.23 0.50
N VAL A 153 10.69 14.47 1.26
CA VAL A 153 10.60 13.01 1.35
C VAL A 153 9.25 12.55 1.89
N GLU A 154 8.80 13.19 2.97
CA GLU A 154 7.55 12.79 3.64
C GLU A 154 6.34 13.09 2.77
N ARG A 155 6.33 14.25 2.14
CA ARG A 155 5.26 14.65 1.23
C ARG A 155 5.20 13.74 -0.01
N LEU A 156 6.36 13.35 -0.56
CA LEU A 156 6.40 12.44 -1.70
C LEU A 156 5.96 11.04 -1.33
N ALA A 157 6.40 10.51 -0.17
CA ALA A 157 5.94 9.22 0.32
C ALA A 157 4.42 9.20 0.52
N ALA A 158 3.85 10.24 1.13
CA ALA A 158 2.40 10.39 1.30
C ALA A 158 1.66 10.48 -0.06
N LEU A 159 2.21 11.17 -1.05
CA LEU A 159 1.62 11.24 -2.40
C LEU A 159 1.57 9.87 -3.06
N ILE A 160 2.63 9.08 -2.95
CA ILE A 160 2.69 7.71 -3.50
C ILE A 160 1.65 6.84 -2.80
N SER A 161 1.56 6.89 -1.47
CA SER A 161 0.57 6.13 -0.67
C SER A 161 -0.86 6.44 -1.12
N VAL A 162 -1.24 7.72 -1.18
CA VAL A 162 -2.57 8.14 -1.66
C VAL A 162 -2.85 7.68 -3.09
N HIS A 163 -1.83 7.65 -3.96
CA HIS A 163 -1.98 7.12 -5.32
C HIS A 163 -2.27 5.61 -5.30
N LEU A 164 -1.57 4.85 -4.48
CA LEU A 164 -1.80 3.40 -4.32
C LEU A 164 -3.21 3.09 -3.80
N ASP A 165 -3.68 3.85 -2.81
CA ASP A 165 -5.07 3.76 -2.35
C ASP A 165 -6.05 4.02 -3.50
N GLY A 166 -5.82 5.09 -4.27
CA GLY A 166 -6.63 5.45 -5.44
C GLY A 166 -6.65 4.36 -6.51
N VAL A 167 -5.51 3.76 -6.84
CA VAL A 167 -5.39 2.63 -7.78
C VAL A 167 -6.15 1.42 -7.27
N THR A 168 -6.03 1.09 -5.97
CA THR A 168 -6.70 -0.04 -5.34
C THR A 168 -8.23 0.14 -5.36
N VAL A 169 -8.72 1.32 -5.00
CA VAL A 169 -10.16 1.65 -5.06
C VAL A 169 -10.65 1.63 -6.51
N ALA A 170 -9.92 2.24 -7.46
CA ALA A 170 -10.28 2.24 -8.87
C ALA A 170 -10.38 0.83 -9.44
N SER A 171 -9.44 -0.06 -9.07
CA SER A 171 -9.47 -1.49 -9.49
C SER A 171 -10.70 -2.26 -8.96
N SER A 172 -11.32 -1.75 -7.88
CA SER A 172 -12.49 -2.36 -7.27
C SER A 172 -13.82 -1.88 -7.87
N ILE A 173 -13.86 -0.64 -8.41
CA ILE A 173 -15.11 0.01 -8.83
C ILE A 173 -15.19 0.27 -10.35
N ARG A 174 -14.07 0.28 -11.06
CA ARG A 174 -14.05 0.56 -12.51
C ARG A 174 -13.90 -0.73 -13.29
N ALA A 175 -14.89 -1.04 -14.15
CA ALA A 175 -14.77 -2.17 -15.06
C ALA A 175 -13.55 -1.97 -16.00
N LYS A 176 -12.77 -3.04 -16.21
CA LYS A 176 -11.57 -3.04 -17.09
C LYS A 176 -10.47 -2.04 -16.67
N PHE A 177 -10.37 -1.71 -15.37
CA PHE A 177 -9.26 -0.90 -14.88
C PHE A 177 -7.95 -1.70 -14.95
N ASP A 178 -6.96 -1.14 -15.66
CA ASP A 178 -5.63 -1.72 -15.79
C ASP A 178 -4.73 -1.20 -14.64
N MET A 179 -4.52 -2.06 -13.66
CA MET A 179 -3.71 -1.74 -12.48
C MET A 179 -2.22 -1.68 -12.82
N ASP A 180 -1.74 -2.56 -13.70
CA ASP A 180 -0.35 -2.57 -14.15
C ASP A 180 0.00 -1.29 -14.91
N ALA A 181 -0.87 -0.86 -15.82
CA ALA A 181 -0.71 0.41 -16.52
C ALA A 181 -0.66 1.59 -15.54
N ALA A 182 -1.57 1.67 -14.56
CA ALA A 182 -1.59 2.73 -13.55
C ALA A 182 -0.32 2.77 -12.69
N ILE A 183 0.22 1.60 -12.33
CA ILE A 183 1.50 1.49 -11.61
C ILE A 183 2.67 1.89 -12.52
N GLY A 184 2.64 1.53 -13.80
CA GLY A 184 3.63 1.98 -14.78
C GLY A 184 3.64 3.50 -14.96
N ASP A 185 2.46 4.12 -14.99
CA ASP A 185 2.31 5.57 -15.12
C ASP A 185 2.89 6.32 -13.92
N ILE A 186 2.60 5.88 -12.68
CA ILE A 186 3.19 6.51 -11.49
C ILE A 186 4.71 6.34 -11.45
N LYS A 187 5.25 5.17 -11.86
CA LYS A 187 6.70 4.99 -12.01
C LYS A 187 7.29 6.02 -12.97
N GLY A 188 6.69 6.18 -14.14
CA GLY A 188 7.13 7.17 -15.14
C GLY A 188 7.07 8.61 -14.63
N LEU A 189 6.06 8.94 -13.83
CA LEU A 189 5.95 10.26 -13.18
C LEU A 189 7.06 10.44 -12.13
N LEU A 190 7.33 9.42 -11.31
CA LEU A 190 8.38 9.48 -10.28
C LEU A 190 9.78 9.61 -10.89
N VAL A 191 10.09 8.88 -11.94
CA VAL A 191 11.35 9.00 -12.69
C VAL A 191 11.58 10.45 -13.13
N ARG A 192 10.57 11.07 -13.75
CA ARG A 192 10.65 12.47 -14.18
C ARG A 192 10.70 13.46 -13.01
N TYR A 193 9.89 13.22 -11.98
CA TYR A 193 9.84 14.10 -10.80
C TYR A 193 11.16 14.07 -10.03
N LEU A 194 11.76 12.90 -9.85
CA LEU A 194 13.00 12.70 -9.10
C LEU A 194 14.25 13.00 -9.95
N GLY A 195 14.13 13.22 -11.26
CA GLY A 195 15.23 13.52 -12.17
C GLY A 195 16.19 12.35 -12.34
N VAL A 196 15.68 11.14 -12.37
CA VAL A 196 16.50 9.93 -12.61
C VAL A 196 17.11 10.03 -14.00
N GLY A 197 18.43 9.80 -14.12
CA GLY A 197 19.18 9.97 -15.35
C GLY A 197 19.59 11.41 -15.69
N GLU A 198 19.16 12.41 -14.91
CA GLU A 198 19.61 13.81 -15.08
C GLU A 198 20.99 14.03 -14.45
N THR A 199 21.74 14.98 -15.00
CA THR A 199 23.02 15.43 -14.44
C THR A 199 22.81 16.19 -13.11
N ALA A 200 23.85 16.27 -12.26
CA ALA A 200 23.77 17.01 -11.00
C ALA A 200 23.34 18.48 -11.19
N ALA A 201 23.77 19.13 -12.27
CA ALA A 201 23.39 20.50 -12.61
C ALA A 201 21.89 20.61 -12.99
N GLN A 202 21.33 19.60 -13.64
CA GLN A 202 19.90 19.54 -13.99
C GLN A 202 19.03 19.27 -12.76
N LYS A 203 19.46 18.37 -11.85
CA LYS A 203 18.77 18.06 -10.60
C LYS A 203 18.70 19.23 -9.64
N ALA A 204 19.70 20.12 -9.66
CA ALA A 204 19.73 21.33 -8.82
C ALA A 204 18.70 22.40 -9.24
N ARG A 205 18.05 22.26 -10.39
CA ARG A 205 17.04 23.23 -10.85
C ARG A 205 15.68 22.99 -10.15
N PRO A 206 15.09 24.04 -9.51
CA PRO A 206 13.78 23.89 -8.89
C PRO A 206 12.70 23.53 -9.92
N ILE A 207 11.82 22.59 -9.61
CA ILE A 207 10.69 22.14 -10.45
C ILE A 207 9.71 23.31 -10.78
N ALA A 208 9.76 24.41 -10.02
CA ALA A 208 8.74 25.47 -10.00
C ALA A 208 8.94 26.63 -10.98
N ARG A 209 9.81 26.56 -12.00
CA ARG A 209 10.09 27.77 -12.83
C ARG A 209 9.43 27.86 -14.22
N LYS A 210 8.65 26.89 -14.67
CA LYS A 210 7.93 27.01 -15.96
C LYS A 210 6.74 27.98 -15.96
N ARG A 211 6.23 28.40 -14.81
CA ARG A 211 5.10 29.33 -14.72
C ARG A 211 5.49 30.82 -14.92
N LYS A 212 6.70 31.25 -14.52
CA LYS A 212 7.10 32.66 -14.66
C LYS A 212 7.55 33.02 -16.09
N ALA A 213 8.15 32.10 -16.82
CA ALA A 213 8.58 32.38 -18.20
C ALA A 213 7.36 32.59 -19.15
N ARG A 214 6.31 31.74 -19.03
CA ARG A 214 5.06 31.92 -19.82
C ARG A 214 4.27 33.19 -19.47
N ALA A 215 4.32 33.64 -18.22
CA ALA A 215 3.64 34.87 -17.79
C ALA A 215 4.36 36.14 -18.32
N VAL A 216 5.68 36.09 -18.46
CA VAL A 216 6.48 37.20 -19.04
C VAL A 216 6.33 37.27 -20.55
N GLU A 217 6.26 36.12 -21.23
CA GLU A 217 6.01 36.05 -22.67
C GLU A 217 4.61 36.57 -23.04
N ARG A 218 3.57 36.13 -22.34
CA ARG A 218 2.20 36.65 -22.52
C ARG A 218 2.09 38.14 -22.27
N LYS A 219 2.83 38.72 -21.30
CA LYS A 219 2.86 40.19 -21.08
C LYS A 219 3.62 40.93 -22.17
N LYS A 220 4.54 40.32 -22.90
CA LYS A 220 5.23 40.92 -24.02
C LYS A 220 4.39 40.90 -25.31
N GLU A 221 3.58 39.84 -25.51
CA GLU A 221 2.66 39.75 -26.65
C GLU A 221 1.49 40.74 -26.54
N THR A 222 0.93 40.93 -25.32
CA THR A 222 -0.16 41.88 -25.06
C THR A 222 0.28 43.35 -25.12
N LYS A 223 1.59 43.67 -25.15
CA LYS A 223 2.11 45.01 -25.31
C LYS A 223 2.52 45.33 -26.78
N ARG A 224 2.43 44.36 -27.68
CA ARG A 224 2.74 44.52 -29.11
C ARG A 224 1.50 44.49 -30.01
N ALA A 225 0.31 44.29 -29.47
CA ALA A 225 -0.99 44.45 -30.10
C ALA A 225 -1.65 45.74 -29.61
#